data_a2e50d8dc2d5bdc56672e61f275595ce
#
_entry.id   a2e50d8dc2d5bdc56672e61f275595ce
#
_cell.length_a   1.000
_cell.length_b   1.000
_cell.length_c   1.000
_cell.angle_alpha   90.00
_cell.angle_beta   90.00
_cell.angle_gamma   90.00
#
_symmetry.space_group_name_H-M   'P 1'
#
loop_
_entity.id
_entity.type
_entity.pdbx_description
1 polymer ?
#
loop_
_entity_poly.entity_id
_entity_poly.type
_entity_poly.pdbx_seq_one_letter_code
_entity_poly.pdbx_strand_id
1 'polypeptide(L)'
;MSASARPVITSSPFWRLMPAGMRRRWWLFRPFDLIARYFPVFKKKKGLLAVRMDGIGDMVLFRSSLDHYAEAFGVDKADITVLGCDSWKPITDRVFGGYRMITIDEHKFARNLSYRFFVALKIRWLAPKIAVCDSYLRRAMMADSLVWLSGADRTVVSMPYVNEPTRAEFTYYLSQVDEIIDTGPYPTHEIVRHFRFVSEIAGTIYAPKPTQISWECPTPGLVAAAPYVVINPGSNEPGRRWPFSAYVTVAEKLLALGWQVVFVGTREERWDLSMLQAIARRDGVIDLTGQTSLPLLLDMIEHAQLVVSNDTGPAHLSIALGTPTVVIVGGGHFTSFVPYPAAITPNHAEFVYEQMDCYHCFWRCHKRHSKFDVFPCVEAISVDTVWDACVRLIGESADKNHVVAQPDSAQPSRPTASL
;
A
#
# COMPACT_ATOMS: atom_id res chain seq x y z
N MET A 1 23.34 -9.36 5.73
CA MET A 1 22.73 -8.02 5.53
C MET A 1 23.60 -7.22 4.57
N SER A 2 23.14 -6.94 3.36
CA SER A 2 23.83 -5.97 2.49
C SER A 2 23.57 -4.59 3.06
N ALA A 3 24.61 -3.93 3.54
CA ALA A 3 24.51 -2.54 3.99
C ALA A 3 23.92 -1.69 2.87
N SER A 4 22.96 -0.80 3.20
CA SER A 4 22.44 0.16 2.23
C SER A 4 23.61 0.97 1.67
N ALA A 5 23.85 0.91 0.37
CA ALA A 5 24.85 1.72 -0.28
C ALA A 5 24.37 3.18 -0.23
N ARG A 6 25.12 4.05 0.44
CA ARG A 6 24.77 5.47 0.46
C ARG A 6 24.98 6.10 -0.93
N PRO A 7 24.02 6.87 -1.44
CA PRO A 7 24.25 7.63 -2.67
C PRO A 7 25.34 8.67 -2.41
N VAL A 8 26.19 8.91 -3.40
CA VAL A 8 27.21 9.95 -3.34
C VAL A 8 26.62 11.23 -3.92
N ILE A 9 26.25 12.16 -3.07
CA ILE A 9 25.75 13.47 -3.54
C ILE A 9 26.94 14.24 -4.15
N THR A 10 26.81 14.66 -5.40
CA THR A 10 27.85 15.36 -6.14
C THR A 10 27.34 16.65 -6.76
N SER A 11 28.11 17.73 -6.60
CA SER A 11 27.86 19.01 -7.26
C SER A 11 28.52 19.12 -8.64
N SER A 12 29.32 18.13 -9.06
CA SER A 12 30.07 18.17 -10.32
C SER A 12 29.15 18.26 -11.55
N PRO A 13 29.20 19.36 -12.32
CA PRO A 13 28.42 19.49 -13.55
C PRO A 13 28.84 18.47 -14.63
N PHE A 14 30.15 18.18 -14.68
CA PHE A 14 30.71 17.23 -15.64
C PHE A 14 30.21 15.82 -15.40
N TRP A 15 30.15 15.37 -14.12
CA TRP A 15 29.58 14.07 -13.80
C TRP A 15 28.10 13.99 -14.15
N ARG A 16 27.33 15.06 -13.93
CA ARG A 16 25.91 15.11 -14.33
C ARG A 16 25.72 15.01 -15.85
N LEU A 17 26.68 15.50 -16.62
CA LEU A 17 26.66 15.39 -18.09
C LEU A 17 26.90 13.95 -18.54
N MET A 18 27.89 13.28 -17.95
CA MET A 18 28.35 11.93 -18.34
C MET A 18 28.49 11.03 -17.09
N PRO A 19 27.37 10.65 -16.43
CA PRO A 19 27.44 9.86 -15.21
C PRO A 19 27.89 8.43 -15.50
N ALA A 20 28.89 7.96 -14.76
CA ALA A 20 29.34 6.57 -14.81
C ALA A 20 28.37 5.63 -14.07
N GLY A 21 28.32 4.36 -14.48
CA GLY A 21 27.56 3.31 -13.80
C GLY A 21 26.06 3.28 -14.10
N MET A 22 25.58 4.08 -15.04
CA MET A 22 24.18 4.12 -15.43
C MET A 22 23.77 2.89 -16.23
N ARG A 23 22.60 2.35 -15.97
CA ARG A 23 22.02 1.24 -16.73
C ARG A 23 21.65 1.68 -18.16
N ARG A 24 21.73 0.75 -19.15
CA ARG A 24 21.46 1.01 -20.57
C ARG A 24 20.15 1.76 -20.80
N ARG A 25 19.09 1.39 -20.09
CA ARG A 25 17.75 2.02 -20.22
C ARG A 25 17.76 3.49 -19.85
N TRP A 26 18.58 3.91 -18.87
CA TRP A 26 18.72 5.32 -18.52
C TRP A 26 19.27 6.14 -19.69
N TRP A 27 20.29 5.64 -20.37
CA TRP A 27 20.87 6.29 -21.55
C TRP A 27 19.88 6.40 -22.71
N LEU A 28 19.03 5.38 -22.90
CA LEU A 28 17.97 5.39 -23.90
C LEU A 28 16.93 6.48 -23.63
N PHE A 29 16.50 6.65 -22.40
CA PHE A 29 15.45 7.61 -22.03
C PHE A 29 15.97 9.03 -21.86
N ARG A 30 17.23 9.20 -21.49
CA ARG A 30 17.80 10.49 -21.13
C ARG A 30 17.61 11.61 -22.16
N PRO A 31 17.85 11.45 -23.47
CA PRO A 31 17.65 12.55 -24.44
C PRO A 31 16.21 13.07 -24.41
N PHE A 32 15.24 12.21 -24.35
CA PHE A 32 13.80 12.55 -24.31
C PHE A 32 13.41 13.16 -22.96
N ASP A 33 13.95 12.64 -21.86
CA ASP A 33 13.75 13.19 -20.53
C ASP A 33 14.34 14.60 -20.44
N LEU A 34 15.50 14.88 -21.06
CA LEU A 34 16.10 16.22 -21.14
C LEU A 34 15.22 17.19 -21.97
N ILE A 35 14.75 16.75 -23.12
CA ILE A 35 13.82 17.56 -23.96
C ILE A 35 12.57 17.90 -23.14
N ALA A 36 11.97 16.93 -22.46
CA ALA A 36 10.78 17.16 -21.65
C ALA A 36 11.08 18.08 -20.44
N ARG A 37 12.20 17.87 -19.75
CA ARG A 37 12.63 18.65 -18.57
C ARG A 37 12.80 20.13 -18.90
N TYR A 38 13.40 20.45 -20.03
CA TYR A 38 13.68 21.81 -20.47
C TYR A 38 12.64 22.37 -21.45
N PHE A 39 11.55 21.63 -21.67
CA PHE A 39 10.45 22.14 -22.48
C PHE A 39 9.90 23.44 -21.88
N PRO A 40 9.78 24.53 -22.66
CA PRO A 40 9.34 25.80 -22.15
C PRO A 40 7.88 25.76 -21.69
N VAL A 41 7.64 26.22 -20.48
CA VAL A 41 6.31 26.35 -19.89
C VAL A 41 6.10 27.78 -19.44
N PHE A 42 5.18 28.48 -20.10
CA PHE A 42 4.96 29.93 -19.91
C PHE A 42 3.90 30.25 -18.84
N LYS A 43 3.40 29.26 -18.11
CA LYS A 43 2.47 29.49 -17.01
C LYS A 43 3.18 29.61 -15.66
N LYS A 44 2.56 30.39 -14.74
CA LYS A 44 3.05 30.50 -13.37
C LYS A 44 3.02 29.15 -12.66
N LYS A 45 4.12 28.79 -12.03
CA LYS A 45 4.18 27.58 -11.20
C LYS A 45 3.33 27.74 -9.96
N LYS A 46 2.55 26.69 -9.63
CA LYS A 46 1.62 26.69 -8.50
C LYS A 46 1.47 25.30 -7.89
N GLY A 47 1.22 25.25 -6.58
CA GLY A 47 0.85 24.02 -5.87
C GLY A 47 1.99 23.01 -5.70
N LEU A 48 1.60 21.82 -5.27
CA LEU A 48 2.50 20.74 -4.93
C LEU A 48 2.17 19.48 -5.76
N LEU A 49 3.20 18.82 -6.24
CA LEU A 49 3.14 17.48 -6.87
C LEU A 49 3.74 16.44 -5.91
N ALA A 50 2.91 15.57 -5.35
CA ALA A 50 3.36 14.40 -4.58
C ALA A 50 3.48 13.19 -5.53
N VAL A 51 4.69 12.68 -5.70
CA VAL A 51 4.98 11.55 -6.60
C VAL A 51 4.98 10.26 -5.82
N ARG A 52 4.03 9.37 -6.12
CA ARG A 52 3.83 8.07 -5.45
C ARG A 52 3.67 6.96 -6.49
N MET A 53 4.80 6.33 -6.85
CA MET A 53 4.84 5.28 -7.88
C MET A 53 4.91 3.90 -7.23
N ASP A 54 3.96 3.61 -6.36
CA ASP A 54 3.93 2.48 -5.44
C ASP A 54 2.68 1.62 -5.67
N GLY A 55 2.62 0.44 -5.05
CA GLY A 55 1.47 -0.45 -5.04
C GLY A 55 0.30 0.07 -4.20
N ILE A 56 -0.83 -0.66 -4.25
CA ILE A 56 -2.05 -0.30 -3.49
C ILE A 56 -1.79 -0.29 -1.98
N GLY A 57 -1.04 -1.26 -1.45
CA GLY A 57 -0.71 -1.31 -0.02
C GLY A 57 0.08 -0.08 0.43
N ASP A 58 1.12 0.30 -0.33
CA ASP A 58 1.92 1.50 -0.03
C ASP A 58 1.09 2.79 -0.11
N MET A 59 0.14 2.86 -1.06
CA MET A 59 -0.83 3.95 -1.16
C MET A 59 -1.62 4.11 0.14
N VAL A 60 -2.12 3.01 0.69
CA VAL A 60 -2.88 3.01 1.95
C VAL A 60 -2.01 3.50 3.10
N LEU A 61 -0.77 3.00 3.20
CA LEU A 61 0.16 3.40 4.26
C LEU A 61 0.53 4.90 4.20
N PHE A 62 0.57 5.46 3.00
CA PHE A 62 0.86 6.87 2.77
C PHE A 62 -0.32 7.79 3.06
N ARG A 63 -1.56 7.36 2.80
CA ARG A 63 -2.73 8.23 2.70
C ARG A 63 -2.95 9.13 3.92
N SER A 64 -2.75 8.62 5.14
CA SER A 64 -2.98 9.40 6.36
C SER A 64 -1.98 10.53 6.58
N SER A 65 -0.72 10.38 6.12
CA SER A 65 0.29 11.43 6.21
C SER A 65 0.02 12.59 5.24
N LEU A 66 -0.64 12.31 4.11
CA LEU A 66 -0.97 13.31 3.09
C LEU A 66 -1.86 14.45 3.65
N ASP A 67 -2.68 14.17 4.66
CA ASP A 67 -3.55 15.19 5.27
C ASP A 67 -2.77 16.34 5.96
N HIS A 68 -1.49 16.11 6.26
CA HIS A 68 -0.59 17.11 6.84
C HIS A 68 0.23 17.88 5.80
N TYR A 69 0.16 17.51 4.50
CA TYR A 69 0.98 18.12 3.46
C TYR A 69 0.60 19.60 3.21
N ALA A 70 -0.69 19.93 3.28
CA ALA A 70 -1.15 21.30 3.07
C ALA A 70 -0.49 22.26 4.08
N GLU A 71 -0.51 21.90 5.35
CA GLU A 71 0.12 22.65 6.44
C GLU A 71 1.65 22.65 6.31
N ALA A 72 2.27 21.49 6.17
CA ALA A 72 3.72 21.34 6.13
C ALA A 72 4.39 22.12 4.98
N PHE A 73 3.74 22.20 3.85
CA PHE A 73 4.27 22.89 2.67
C PHE A 73 3.68 24.29 2.43
N GLY A 74 2.75 24.74 3.26
CA GLY A 74 2.10 26.04 3.11
C GLY A 74 1.34 26.18 1.79
N VAL A 75 0.57 25.15 1.39
CA VAL A 75 -0.21 25.11 0.15
C VAL A 75 -1.66 24.73 0.45
N ASP A 76 -2.59 25.21 -0.36
CA ASP A 76 -3.98 24.77 -0.25
C ASP A 76 -4.13 23.30 -0.64
N LYS A 77 -4.99 22.56 0.06
CA LYS A 77 -5.26 21.15 -0.24
C LYS A 77 -5.67 20.94 -1.70
N ALA A 78 -6.48 21.83 -2.26
CA ALA A 78 -6.93 21.78 -3.65
C ALA A 78 -5.78 21.99 -4.68
N ASP A 79 -4.66 22.55 -4.25
CA ASP A 79 -3.47 22.75 -5.08
C ASP A 79 -2.46 21.59 -4.96
N ILE A 80 -2.78 20.56 -4.17
CA ILE A 80 -1.99 19.33 -4.08
C ILE A 80 -2.44 18.35 -5.16
N THR A 81 -1.50 17.97 -6.02
CA THR A 81 -1.68 16.92 -7.01
C THR A 81 -0.91 15.69 -6.58
N VAL A 82 -1.58 14.54 -6.45
CA VAL A 82 -0.94 13.26 -6.21
C VAL A 82 -0.82 12.51 -7.54
N LEU A 83 0.40 12.14 -7.89
CA LEU A 83 0.72 11.32 -9.06
C LEU A 83 0.94 9.88 -8.62
N GLY A 84 0.04 9.00 -8.99
CA GLY A 84 0.05 7.58 -8.62
C GLY A 84 0.03 6.62 -9.79
N CYS A 85 -0.06 5.32 -9.48
CA CYS A 85 -0.18 4.25 -10.46
C CYS A 85 -1.64 4.06 -10.92
N ASP A 86 -1.83 3.61 -12.16
CA ASP A 86 -3.17 3.32 -12.70
C ASP A 86 -3.92 2.23 -11.92
N SER A 87 -3.22 1.39 -11.17
CA SER A 87 -3.83 0.42 -10.24
C SER A 87 -4.71 1.08 -9.17
N TRP A 88 -4.46 2.35 -8.81
CA TRP A 88 -5.25 3.10 -7.83
C TRP A 88 -6.50 3.75 -8.44
N LYS A 89 -6.47 3.98 -9.76
CA LYS A 89 -7.45 4.81 -10.47
C LYS A 89 -8.91 4.52 -10.10
N PRO A 90 -9.35 3.25 -9.97
CA PRO A 90 -10.76 2.96 -9.70
C PRO A 90 -11.28 3.44 -8.32
N ILE A 91 -10.39 3.76 -7.37
CA ILE A 91 -10.73 4.13 -6.00
C ILE A 91 -10.24 5.53 -5.60
N THR A 92 -9.55 6.24 -6.51
CA THR A 92 -8.92 7.52 -6.18
C THR A 92 -9.89 8.57 -5.67
N ASP A 93 -11.06 8.69 -6.27
CA ASP A 93 -12.03 9.74 -5.93
C ASP A 93 -12.57 9.59 -4.50
N ARG A 94 -12.73 8.36 -4.03
CA ARG A 94 -13.19 8.06 -2.68
C ARG A 94 -12.05 8.13 -1.65
N VAL A 95 -10.89 7.52 -1.95
CA VAL A 95 -9.75 7.46 -1.04
C VAL A 95 -9.04 8.82 -0.90
N PHE A 96 -8.95 9.59 -1.97
CA PHE A 96 -8.23 10.87 -2.02
C PHE A 96 -9.15 12.09 -2.19
N GLY A 97 -10.36 12.03 -1.67
CA GLY A 97 -11.32 13.13 -1.77
C GLY A 97 -10.71 14.49 -1.36
N GLY A 98 -10.89 15.49 -2.23
CA GLY A 98 -10.35 16.84 -2.05
C GLY A 98 -8.91 17.05 -2.56
N TYR A 99 -8.24 16.01 -3.06
CA TYR A 99 -6.94 16.12 -3.75
C TYR A 99 -7.13 15.94 -5.26
N ARG A 100 -6.25 16.56 -6.04
CA ARG A 100 -6.19 16.31 -7.47
C ARG A 100 -5.39 15.04 -7.74
N MET A 101 -6.02 14.05 -8.38
CA MET A 101 -5.35 12.80 -8.72
C MET A 101 -4.95 12.74 -10.19
N ILE A 102 -3.73 12.27 -10.43
CA ILE A 102 -3.24 11.88 -11.76
C ILE A 102 -2.67 10.49 -11.64
N THR A 103 -3.11 9.58 -12.48
CA THR A 103 -2.55 8.24 -12.53
C THR A 103 -1.86 7.97 -13.86
N ILE A 104 -0.86 7.11 -13.84
CA ILE A 104 -0.11 6.65 -15.00
C ILE A 104 0.13 5.14 -14.93
N ASP A 105 0.23 4.51 -16.10
CA ASP A 105 0.66 3.13 -16.23
C ASP A 105 2.18 3.05 -15.96
N GLU A 106 2.55 2.60 -14.76
CA GLU A 106 3.94 2.52 -14.31
C GLU A 106 4.77 1.52 -15.12
N HIS A 107 4.14 0.48 -15.66
CA HIS A 107 4.83 -0.51 -16.51
C HIS A 107 5.17 0.07 -17.86
N LYS A 108 4.25 0.81 -18.49
CA LYS A 108 4.51 1.52 -19.74
C LYS A 108 5.52 2.65 -19.53
N PHE A 109 5.39 3.43 -18.44
CA PHE A 109 6.36 4.48 -18.12
C PHE A 109 7.78 3.94 -17.98
N ALA A 110 7.94 2.74 -17.39
CA ALA A 110 9.22 2.10 -17.21
C ALA A 110 9.82 1.47 -18.49
N ARG A 111 9.01 1.21 -19.54
CA ARG A 111 9.43 0.37 -20.68
C ARG A 111 9.21 0.99 -22.05
N ASN A 112 8.22 1.86 -22.19
CA ASN A 112 7.82 2.45 -23.48
C ASN A 112 8.29 3.90 -23.56
N LEU A 113 9.18 4.19 -24.52
CA LEU A 113 9.81 5.49 -24.70
C LEU A 113 8.79 6.60 -25.03
N SER A 114 7.87 6.34 -25.94
CA SER A 114 6.85 7.33 -26.35
C SER A 114 5.94 7.67 -25.19
N TYR A 115 5.43 6.64 -24.48
CA TYR A 115 4.59 6.85 -23.31
C TYR A 115 5.32 7.65 -22.22
N ARG A 116 6.58 7.28 -21.92
CA ARG A 116 7.42 8.01 -20.97
C ARG A 116 7.58 9.48 -21.35
N PHE A 117 7.87 9.75 -22.62
CA PHE A 117 8.03 11.11 -23.12
C PHE A 117 6.75 11.94 -22.97
N PHE A 118 5.59 11.39 -23.34
CA PHE A 118 4.30 12.08 -23.18
C PHE A 118 3.96 12.33 -21.70
N VAL A 119 4.20 11.35 -20.82
CA VAL A 119 4.03 11.53 -19.38
C VAL A 119 4.98 12.61 -18.86
N ALA A 120 6.25 12.60 -19.26
CA ALA A 120 7.24 13.61 -18.88
C ALA A 120 6.80 15.02 -19.28
N LEU A 121 6.32 15.21 -20.51
CA LEU A 121 5.76 16.49 -20.95
C LEU A 121 4.51 16.88 -20.15
N LYS A 122 3.61 15.95 -19.86
CA LYS A 122 2.42 16.20 -19.05
C LYS A 122 2.79 16.67 -17.65
N ILE A 123 3.75 16.00 -17.01
CA ILE A 123 4.24 16.36 -15.67
C ILE A 123 4.94 17.73 -15.70
N ARG A 124 5.78 17.97 -16.70
CA ARG A 124 6.42 19.28 -16.90
C ARG A 124 5.38 20.39 -17.10
N TRP A 125 4.30 20.11 -17.84
CA TRP A 125 3.20 21.04 -18.12
C TRP A 125 2.35 21.36 -16.89
N LEU A 126 2.34 20.50 -15.85
CA LEU A 126 1.68 20.81 -14.57
C LEU A 126 2.28 22.05 -13.94
N ALA A 127 3.55 22.30 -14.14
CA ALA A 127 4.31 23.40 -13.57
C ALA A 127 4.12 23.54 -12.05
N PRO A 128 4.37 22.47 -11.26
CA PRO A 128 4.24 22.57 -9.82
C PRO A 128 5.32 23.52 -9.26
N LYS A 129 4.98 24.25 -8.20
CA LYS A 129 5.95 25.04 -7.46
C LYS A 129 6.85 24.13 -6.60
N ILE A 130 6.25 23.07 -6.03
CA ILE A 130 6.92 22.10 -5.18
C ILE A 130 6.70 20.70 -5.75
N ALA A 131 7.73 19.84 -5.74
CA ALA A 131 7.57 18.42 -6.06
C ALA A 131 8.23 17.57 -4.98
N VAL A 132 7.52 16.55 -4.51
CA VAL A 132 7.94 15.71 -3.39
C VAL A 132 7.82 14.23 -3.69
N CYS A 133 8.67 13.42 -3.05
CA CYS A 133 8.53 11.97 -2.99
C CYS A 133 9.06 11.45 -1.65
N ASP A 134 8.20 10.88 -0.83
CA ASP A 134 8.53 10.37 0.50
C ASP A 134 8.64 8.84 0.59
N SER A 135 8.55 8.11 -0.55
CA SER A 135 8.73 6.66 -0.58
C SER A 135 10.17 6.26 -0.31
N TYR A 136 10.38 5.31 0.60
CA TYR A 136 11.72 4.78 0.92
C TYR A 136 12.18 3.70 -0.07
N LEU A 137 11.34 2.70 -0.34
CA LEU A 137 11.62 1.62 -1.27
C LEU A 137 11.13 1.96 -2.69
N ARG A 138 11.68 2.99 -3.31
CA ARG A 138 11.30 3.46 -4.64
C ARG A 138 12.33 3.13 -5.71
N ARG A 139 11.96 3.33 -6.96
CA ARG A 139 12.86 3.19 -8.12
C ARG A 139 13.25 4.57 -8.64
N ALA A 140 14.55 4.88 -8.67
CA ALA A 140 15.07 6.19 -9.11
C ALA A 140 14.55 6.62 -10.49
N MET A 141 14.56 5.70 -11.49
CA MET A 141 14.04 5.97 -12.83
C MET A 141 12.52 6.11 -12.94
N MET A 142 11.80 5.92 -11.85
CA MET A 142 10.35 6.13 -11.73
C MET A 142 10.09 7.39 -10.91
N ALA A 143 10.14 7.29 -9.59
CA ALA A 143 9.74 8.35 -8.70
C ALA A 143 10.67 9.57 -8.78
N ASP A 144 12.00 9.37 -8.60
CA ASP A 144 12.95 10.49 -8.61
C ASP A 144 13.05 11.14 -9.99
N SER A 145 12.92 10.37 -11.07
CA SER A 145 12.88 10.95 -12.41
C SER A 145 11.63 11.82 -12.63
N LEU A 146 10.47 11.47 -12.07
CA LEU A 146 9.25 12.27 -12.18
C LEU A 146 9.33 13.55 -11.34
N VAL A 147 9.91 13.49 -10.13
CA VAL A 147 10.23 14.69 -9.36
C VAL A 147 11.13 15.61 -10.16
N TRP A 148 12.21 15.09 -10.72
CA TRP A 148 13.15 15.86 -11.55
C TRP A 148 12.47 16.42 -12.81
N LEU A 149 11.70 15.62 -13.56
CA LEU A 149 10.99 16.02 -14.78
C LEU A 149 9.95 17.12 -14.55
N SER A 150 9.38 17.23 -13.36
CA SER A 150 8.39 18.25 -13.03
C SER A 150 8.90 19.67 -13.24
N GLY A 151 10.19 19.88 -13.04
CA GLY A 151 10.79 21.21 -13.11
C GLY A 151 10.32 22.16 -12.02
N ALA A 152 9.89 21.63 -10.87
CA ALA A 152 9.50 22.42 -9.71
C ALA A 152 10.62 23.37 -9.25
N ASP A 153 10.25 24.43 -8.54
CA ASP A 153 11.20 25.39 -7.96
C ASP A 153 11.82 24.85 -6.67
N ARG A 154 11.08 24.01 -5.93
CA ARG A 154 11.55 23.32 -4.73
C ARG A 154 11.24 21.83 -4.86
N THR A 155 12.25 21.00 -4.62
CA THR A 155 12.15 19.54 -4.68
C THR A 155 12.58 18.93 -3.34
N VAL A 156 11.72 18.12 -2.73
CA VAL A 156 11.98 17.51 -1.43
C VAL A 156 11.72 16.00 -1.53
N VAL A 157 12.70 15.19 -1.14
CA VAL A 157 12.56 13.74 -1.20
C VAL A 157 13.04 13.08 0.09
N SER A 158 12.50 11.90 0.42
CA SER A 158 13.07 11.08 1.48
C SER A 158 14.38 10.44 1.01
N MET A 159 15.31 10.16 1.92
CA MET A 159 16.47 9.30 1.66
C MET A 159 15.95 7.90 1.29
N PRO A 160 16.24 7.38 0.08
CA PRO A 160 15.75 6.07 -0.35
C PRO A 160 16.62 4.93 0.16
N TYR A 161 16.07 3.70 0.08
CA TYR A 161 16.92 2.52 0.10
C TYR A 161 17.72 2.42 -1.21
N VAL A 162 19.04 2.35 -1.10
CA VAL A 162 19.94 2.27 -2.25
C VAL A 162 20.71 0.95 -2.23
N ASN A 163 20.73 0.26 -3.36
CA ASN A 163 21.58 -0.91 -3.58
C ASN A 163 22.64 -0.59 -4.66
N GLU A 164 23.71 -1.36 -4.74
CA GLU A 164 24.79 -1.12 -5.69
C GLU A 164 24.33 -0.98 -7.15
N PRO A 165 23.43 -1.85 -7.68
CA PRO A 165 22.96 -1.73 -9.06
C PRO A 165 22.20 -0.45 -9.39
N THR A 166 21.63 0.23 -8.40
CA THR A 166 20.83 1.44 -8.59
C THR A 166 21.52 2.71 -8.06
N ARG A 167 22.69 2.57 -7.45
CA ARG A 167 23.41 3.65 -6.79
C ARG A 167 23.66 4.85 -7.71
N ALA A 168 24.14 4.61 -8.93
CA ALA A 168 24.43 5.68 -9.88
C ALA A 168 23.15 6.48 -10.25
N GLU A 169 22.03 5.82 -10.44
CA GLU A 169 20.76 6.47 -10.76
C GLU A 169 20.26 7.34 -9.58
N PHE A 170 20.32 6.83 -8.35
CA PHE A 170 19.99 7.62 -7.18
C PHE A 170 20.96 8.78 -7.01
N THR A 171 22.27 8.56 -7.15
CA THR A 171 23.26 9.64 -7.13
C THR A 171 22.93 10.74 -8.13
N TYR A 172 22.51 10.37 -9.36
CA TYR A 172 22.15 11.34 -10.39
C TYR A 172 20.97 12.22 -10.00
N TYR A 173 19.87 11.62 -9.59
CA TYR A 173 18.65 12.38 -9.26
C TYR A 173 18.80 13.13 -7.92
N LEU A 174 19.30 12.47 -6.87
CA LEU A 174 19.44 13.07 -5.55
C LEU A 174 20.46 14.24 -5.52
N SER A 175 21.43 14.24 -6.42
CA SER A 175 22.34 15.38 -6.57
C SER A 175 21.69 16.62 -7.22
N GLN A 176 20.42 16.54 -7.58
CA GLN A 176 19.67 17.60 -8.26
C GLN A 176 18.36 17.95 -7.54
N VAL A 177 18.15 17.45 -6.32
CA VAL A 177 17.04 17.86 -5.45
C VAL A 177 17.53 18.89 -4.44
N ASP A 178 16.63 19.72 -3.95
CA ASP A 178 16.98 20.80 -3.01
C ASP A 178 17.11 20.26 -1.58
N GLU A 179 16.25 19.30 -1.18
CA GLU A 179 16.23 18.78 0.18
C GLU A 179 16.07 17.25 0.17
N ILE A 180 16.83 16.58 1.05
CA ILE A 180 16.75 15.13 1.28
C ILE A 180 16.49 14.91 2.76
N ILE A 181 15.35 14.33 3.09
CA ILE A 181 14.92 14.06 4.46
C ILE A 181 15.26 12.62 4.84
N ASP A 182 16.02 12.43 5.92
CA ASP A 182 16.25 11.10 6.47
C ASP A 182 15.09 10.66 7.36
N THR A 183 14.33 9.69 6.89
CA THR A 183 13.17 9.15 7.59
C THR A 183 13.49 7.94 8.48
N GLY A 184 14.76 7.62 8.64
CA GLY A 184 15.28 6.56 9.50
C GLY A 184 15.82 5.35 8.74
N PRO A 185 16.57 4.49 9.44
CA PRO A 185 17.21 3.31 8.85
C PRO A 185 16.18 2.22 8.48
N TYR A 186 16.60 1.23 7.69
CA TYR A 186 15.85 0.00 7.47
C TYR A 186 16.03 -0.93 8.69
N PRO A 187 14.99 -1.60 9.20
CA PRO A 187 13.58 -1.58 8.78
C PRO A 187 12.73 -0.62 9.65
N THR A 188 12.54 0.60 9.22
CA THR A 188 11.53 1.48 9.82
C THR A 188 10.21 1.28 9.07
N HIS A 189 9.09 1.24 9.77
CA HIS A 189 7.76 1.06 9.17
C HIS A 189 7.37 2.25 8.29
N GLU A 190 6.77 2.00 7.11
CA GLU A 190 6.47 3.05 6.12
C GLU A 190 5.54 4.14 6.68
N ILE A 191 4.51 3.81 7.46
CA ILE A 191 3.66 4.84 8.12
C ILE A 191 4.53 5.78 8.96
N VAL A 192 5.45 5.23 9.77
CA VAL A 192 6.35 6.03 10.62
C VAL A 192 7.25 6.93 9.76
N ARG A 193 7.75 6.42 8.62
CA ARG A 193 8.56 7.21 7.67
C ARG A 193 7.80 8.38 7.08
N HIS A 194 6.56 8.15 6.64
CA HIS A 194 5.72 9.19 6.06
C HIS A 194 5.43 10.31 7.07
N PHE A 195 5.15 9.94 8.32
CA PHE A 195 4.92 10.93 9.38
C PHE A 195 6.21 11.65 9.79
N ARG A 196 7.36 10.98 9.83
CA ARG A 196 8.66 11.65 10.04
C ARG A 196 8.98 12.63 8.92
N PHE A 197 8.75 12.24 7.67
CA PHE A 197 8.97 13.11 6.52
C PHE A 197 8.19 14.42 6.65
N VAL A 198 6.88 14.33 6.89
CA VAL A 198 6.05 15.52 6.98
C VAL A 198 6.33 16.33 8.25
N SER A 199 6.68 15.68 9.37
CA SER A 199 7.03 16.36 10.62
C SER A 199 8.31 17.17 10.49
N GLU A 200 9.34 16.64 9.81
CA GLU A 200 10.59 17.33 9.58
C GLU A 200 10.38 18.62 8.77
N ILE A 201 9.54 18.56 7.74
CA ILE A 201 9.23 19.70 6.89
C ILE A 201 8.42 20.75 7.63
N ALA A 202 7.46 20.34 8.45
CA ALA A 202 6.59 21.23 9.21
C ALA A 202 7.28 21.84 10.43
N GLY A 203 8.40 21.26 10.89
CA GLY A 203 9.00 21.60 12.18
C GLY A 203 8.12 21.25 13.39
N THR A 204 7.13 20.37 13.21
CA THR A 204 6.17 19.94 14.23
C THR A 204 6.01 18.41 14.17
N ILE A 205 5.95 17.77 15.33
CA ILE A 205 5.81 16.30 15.40
C ILE A 205 4.35 15.90 15.19
N TYR A 206 4.08 15.19 14.11
CA TYR A 206 2.82 14.50 13.88
C TYR A 206 2.93 13.05 14.33
N ALA A 207 2.00 12.61 15.17
CA ALA A 207 1.95 11.23 15.63
C ALA A 207 1.54 10.28 14.49
N PRO A 208 2.31 9.21 14.21
CA PRO A 208 1.94 8.21 13.22
C PRO A 208 0.58 7.59 13.55
N LYS A 209 -0.25 7.43 12.53
CA LYS A 209 -1.55 6.75 12.63
C LYS A 209 -1.85 5.99 11.35
N PRO A 210 -2.54 4.84 11.43
CA PRO A 210 -2.98 4.12 10.25
C PRO A 210 -4.00 4.94 9.47
N THR A 211 -4.10 4.65 8.17
CA THR A 211 -5.14 5.24 7.32
C THR A 211 -6.50 4.70 7.71
N GLN A 212 -7.49 5.57 7.72
CA GLN A 212 -8.90 5.24 7.79
C GLN A 212 -9.57 5.69 6.50
N ILE A 213 -10.35 4.79 5.88
CA ILE A 213 -11.10 5.04 4.66
C ILE A 213 -12.58 4.92 4.98
N SER A 214 -13.34 5.96 4.71
CA SER A 214 -14.81 5.88 4.70
C SER A 214 -15.25 5.35 3.34
N TRP A 215 -15.93 4.20 3.33
CA TRP A 215 -16.35 3.51 2.12
C TRP A 215 -17.82 3.13 2.19
N GLU A 216 -18.70 4.11 2.16
CA GLU A 216 -20.14 3.89 2.22
C GLU A 216 -20.63 3.24 0.92
N CYS A 217 -21.14 2.03 1.01
CA CYS A 217 -21.73 1.30 -0.10
C CYS A 217 -22.88 0.39 0.36
N PRO A 218 -23.85 0.08 -0.51
CA PRO A 218 -24.84 -0.94 -0.20
C PRO A 218 -24.20 -2.33 -0.17
N THR A 219 -24.75 -3.24 0.61
CA THR A 219 -24.28 -4.65 0.64
C THR A 219 -24.30 -5.24 -0.78
N PRO A 220 -23.19 -5.83 -1.24
CA PRO A 220 -23.11 -6.40 -2.58
C PRO A 220 -24.12 -7.53 -2.76
N GLY A 221 -24.95 -7.46 -3.81
CA GLY A 221 -25.94 -8.48 -4.11
C GLY A 221 -25.37 -9.85 -4.51
N LEU A 222 -24.03 -9.95 -4.62
CA LEU A 222 -23.31 -11.20 -4.90
C LEU A 222 -23.19 -12.11 -3.68
N VAL A 223 -23.42 -11.60 -2.48
CA VAL A 223 -23.42 -12.35 -1.22
C VAL A 223 -24.86 -12.41 -0.69
N ALA A 224 -25.26 -13.58 -0.21
CA ALA A 224 -26.54 -13.74 0.46
C ALA A 224 -26.59 -12.89 1.75
N ALA A 225 -27.77 -12.66 2.30
CA ALA A 225 -27.97 -11.91 3.53
C ALA A 225 -27.33 -12.51 4.80
N ALA A 226 -26.54 -13.59 4.67
CA ALA A 226 -25.83 -14.24 5.76
C ALA A 226 -24.46 -13.58 5.98
N PRO A 227 -23.94 -13.57 7.22
CA PRO A 227 -22.60 -13.07 7.48
C PRO A 227 -21.53 -13.89 6.74
N TYR A 228 -20.52 -13.22 6.18
CA TYR A 228 -19.48 -13.85 5.39
C TYR A 228 -18.07 -13.38 5.75
N VAL A 229 -17.11 -14.22 5.39
CA VAL A 229 -15.68 -13.98 5.52
C VAL A 229 -15.06 -13.89 4.14
N VAL A 230 -14.18 -12.91 3.91
CA VAL A 230 -13.40 -12.78 2.68
C VAL A 230 -12.04 -13.45 2.86
N ILE A 231 -11.68 -14.36 1.97
CA ILE A 231 -10.35 -14.98 1.91
C ILE A 231 -9.64 -14.52 0.63
N ASN A 232 -8.48 -13.86 0.81
CA ASN A 232 -7.61 -13.43 -0.29
C ASN A 232 -6.28 -14.20 -0.25
N PRO A 233 -6.17 -15.34 -0.92
CA PRO A 233 -4.96 -16.17 -0.93
C PRO A 233 -3.88 -15.64 -1.89
N GLY A 234 -4.19 -14.59 -2.65
CA GLY A 234 -3.33 -14.05 -3.69
C GLY A 234 -2.09 -13.29 -3.18
N SER A 235 -1.09 -13.19 -4.03
CA SER A 235 0.05 -12.26 -3.92
C SER A 235 0.74 -12.17 -5.28
N ASN A 236 1.33 -11.03 -5.61
CA ASN A 236 2.09 -10.80 -6.85
C ASN A 236 3.27 -11.78 -7.03
N GLU A 237 3.88 -12.22 -5.92
CA GLU A 237 4.92 -13.25 -5.95
C GLU A 237 4.36 -14.57 -5.41
N PRO A 238 4.39 -15.66 -6.20
CA PRO A 238 3.89 -16.98 -5.78
C PRO A 238 4.43 -17.45 -4.43
N GLY A 239 5.72 -17.27 -4.19
CA GLY A 239 6.35 -17.70 -2.95
C GLY A 239 5.87 -16.97 -1.68
N ARG A 240 5.24 -15.82 -1.80
CA ARG A 240 4.65 -15.08 -0.68
C ARG A 240 3.26 -15.55 -0.30
N ARG A 241 2.72 -16.51 -1.02
CA ARG A 241 1.37 -17.04 -0.81
C ARG A 241 1.42 -18.16 0.21
N TRP A 242 0.64 -18.06 1.25
CA TRP A 242 0.44 -19.17 2.18
C TRP A 242 -0.18 -20.35 1.44
N PRO A 243 0.16 -21.61 1.77
CA PRO A 243 -0.36 -22.77 1.05
C PRO A 243 -1.89 -22.73 0.91
N PHE A 244 -2.39 -22.92 -0.32
CA PHE A 244 -3.83 -22.82 -0.57
C PHE A 244 -4.63 -23.87 0.21
N SER A 245 -4.06 -25.07 0.44
CA SER A 245 -4.64 -26.10 1.30
C SER A 245 -4.90 -25.61 2.74
N ALA A 246 -4.03 -24.75 3.25
CA ALA A 246 -4.20 -24.17 4.58
C ALA A 246 -5.37 -23.17 4.61
N TYR A 247 -5.54 -22.34 3.56
CA TYR A 247 -6.74 -21.52 3.40
C TYR A 247 -8.02 -22.34 3.29
N VAL A 248 -7.99 -23.46 2.57
CA VAL A 248 -9.12 -24.39 2.49
C VAL A 248 -9.50 -24.91 3.88
N THR A 249 -8.53 -25.30 4.68
CA THR A 249 -8.78 -25.79 6.05
C THR A 249 -9.40 -24.67 6.93
N VAL A 250 -8.92 -23.43 6.83
CA VAL A 250 -9.54 -22.29 7.54
C VAL A 250 -10.96 -22.06 7.05
N ALA A 251 -11.20 -22.12 5.73
CA ALA A 251 -12.53 -21.99 5.15
C ALA A 251 -13.50 -23.06 5.66
N GLU A 252 -13.05 -24.31 5.76
CA GLU A 252 -13.87 -25.41 6.30
C GLU A 252 -14.25 -25.19 7.76
N LYS A 253 -13.31 -24.69 8.58
CA LYS A 253 -13.59 -24.32 9.97
C LYS A 253 -14.62 -23.18 10.07
N LEU A 254 -14.54 -22.16 9.20
CA LEU A 254 -15.51 -21.05 9.13
C LEU A 254 -16.91 -21.51 8.69
N LEU A 255 -16.97 -22.37 7.68
CA LEU A 255 -18.23 -22.99 7.22
C LEU A 255 -18.90 -23.82 8.33
N ALA A 256 -18.12 -24.54 9.15
CA ALA A 256 -18.62 -25.29 10.29
C ALA A 256 -19.24 -24.39 11.39
N LEU A 257 -18.85 -23.11 11.46
CA LEU A 257 -19.47 -22.10 12.31
C LEU A 257 -20.71 -21.44 11.67
N GLY A 258 -21.10 -21.85 10.47
CA GLY A 258 -22.25 -21.29 9.75
C GLY A 258 -21.96 -20.02 8.95
N TRP A 259 -20.71 -19.66 8.76
CA TRP A 259 -20.30 -18.48 7.99
C TRP A 259 -20.23 -18.82 6.50
N GLN A 260 -20.58 -17.86 5.66
CA GLN A 260 -20.21 -17.95 4.23
C GLN A 260 -18.74 -17.58 4.03
N VAL A 261 -18.11 -18.19 3.04
CA VAL A 261 -16.71 -17.93 2.66
C VAL A 261 -16.65 -17.45 1.22
N VAL A 262 -16.06 -16.27 1.01
CA VAL A 262 -15.89 -15.66 -0.29
C VAL A 262 -14.41 -15.61 -0.64
N PHE A 263 -14.00 -16.37 -1.66
CA PHE A 263 -12.65 -16.30 -2.22
C PHE A 263 -12.56 -15.15 -3.22
N VAL A 264 -11.56 -14.30 -3.04
CA VAL A 264 -11.24 -13.18 -3.93
C VAL A 264 -9.78 -13.25 -4.39
N GLY A 265 -9.46 -12.51 -5.46
CA GLY A 265 -8.11 -12.48 -6.04
C GLY A 265 -8.16 -12.11 -7.51
N THR A 266 -7.00 -11.97 -8.14
CA THR A 266 -6.91 -11.72 -9.58
C THR A 266 -7.06 -13.02 -10.39
N ARG A 267 -7.33 -12.88 -11.70
CA ARG A 267 -7.44 -14.04 -12.59
C ARG A 267 -6.13 -14.82 -12.69
N GLU A 268 -5.01 -14.13 -12.61
CA GLU A 268 -3.66 -14.70 -12.66
C GLU A 268 -3.31 -15.50 -11.39
N GLU A 269 -4.11 -15.36 -10.33
CA GLU A 269 -3.90 -16.04 -9.05
C GLU A 269 -4.68 -17.37 -8.93
N ARG A 270 -5.32 -17.82 -10.01
CA ARG A 270 -6.12 -19.05 -10.04
C ARG A 270 -5.29 -20.31 -10.40
N TRP A 271 -4.09 -20.46 -9.83
CA TRP A 271 -3.22 -21.62 -10.14
C TRP A 271 -3.58 -22.91 -9.39
N ASP A 272 -4.18 -22.82 -8.21
CA ASP A 272 -4.71 -23.97 -7.48
C ASP A 272 -6.17 -24.28 -7.86
N LEU A 273 -6.43 -24.24 -9.18
CA LEU A 273 -7.79 -24.30 -9.72
C LEU A 273 -8.55 -25.55 -9.29
N SER A 274 -7.87 -26.71 -9.18
CA SER A 274 -8.51 -27.96 -8.76
C SER A 274 -9.02 -27.91 -7.32
N MET A 275 -8.23 -27.39 -6.40
CA MET A 275 -8.62 -27.23 -4.98
C MET A 275 -9.69 -26.16 -4.83
N LEU A 276 -9.55 -25.03 -5.54
CA LEU A 276 -10.54 -23.96 -5.53
C LEU A 276 -11.88 -24.46 -6.07
N GLN A 277 -11.88 -25.22 -7.18
CA GLN A 277 -13.09 -25.81 -7.73
C GLN A 277 -13.71 -26.86 -6.81
N ALA A 278 -12.89 -27.60 -6.06
CA ALA A 278 -13.38 -28.59 -5.11
C ALA A 278 -14.10 -27.93 -3.93
N ILE A 279 -13.50 -26.90 -3.34
CA ILE A 279 -14.13 -26.18 -2.22
C ILE A 279 -15.32 -25.32 -2.65
N ALA A 280 -15.28 -24.71 -3.85
CA ALA A 280 -16.36 -23.89 -4.38
C ALA A 280 -17.65 -24.67 -4.69
N ARG A 281 -17.62 -26.00 -4.64
CA ARG A 281 -18.82 -26.87 -4.74
C ARG A 281 -19.55 -27.04 -3.40
N ARG A 282 -18.95 -26.58 -2.29
CA ARG A 282 -19.56 -26.69 -0.97
C ARG A 282 -20.56 -25.56 -0.77
N ASP A 283 -21.67 -25.89 -0.14
CA ASP A 283 -22.65 -24.89 0.26
C ASP A 283 -22.01 -23.84 1.15
N GLY A 284 -22.32 -22.55 0.92
CA GLY A 284 -21.76 -21.43 1.64
C GLY A 284 -20.39 -20.93 1.12
N VAL A 285 -19.84 -21.50 0.04
CA VAL A 285 -18.61 -21.01 -0.61
C VAL A 285 -18.94 -20.27 -1.91
N ILE A 286 -18.38 -19.10 -2.07
CA ILE A 286 -18.52 -18.26 -3.26
C ILE A 286 -17.13 -17.96 -3.83
N ASP A 287 -16.84 -18.38 -5.06
CA ASP A 287 -15.60 -18.06 -5.77
C ASP A 287 -15.78 -16.82 -6.67
N LEU A 288 -15.25 -15.70 -6.25
CA LEU A 288 -15.19 -14.45 -7.02
C LEU A 288 -13.77 -14.15 -7.56
N THR A 289 -12.88 -15.12 -7.55
CA THR A 289 -11.50 -14.96 -8.08
C THR A 289 -11.52 -14.55 -9.55
N GLY A 290 -10.91 -13.39 -9.86
CA GLY A 290 -10.87 -12.79 -11.19
C GLY A 290 -12.19 -12.17 -11.66
N GLN A 291 -13.16 -12.02 -10.76
CA GLN A 291 -14.50 -11.47 -11.05
C GLN A 291 -14.77 -10.15 -10.32
N THR A 292 -13.91 -9.74 -9.38
CA THR A 292 -14.05 -8.48 -8.64
C THR A 292 -13.19 -7.38 -9.26
N SER A 293 -13.80 -6.22 -9.52
CA SER A 293 -13.08 -4.96 -9.68
C SER A 293 -12.57 -4.47 -8.33
N LEU A 294 -11.61 -3.55 -8.31
CA LEU A 294 -11.10 -3.00 -7.03
C LEU A 294 -12.20 -2.32 -6.20
N PRO A 295 -13.12 -1.50 -6.75
CA PRO A 295 -14.27 -0.99 -5.99
C PRO A 295 -15.16 -2.10 -5.41
N LEU A 296 -15.53 -3.10 -6.21
CA LEU A 296 -16.34 -4.23 -5.74
C LEU A 296 -15.63 -5.02 -4.63
N LEU A 297 -14.30 -5.16 -4.72
CA LEU A 297 -13.53 -5.77 -3.64
C LEU A 297 -13.65 -4.98 -2.33
N LEU A 298 -13.61 -3.64 -2.39
CA LEU A 298 -13.81 -2.80 -1.21
C LEU A 298 -15.25 -2.92 -0.68
N ASP A 299 -16.25 -2.96 -1.57
CA ASP A 299 -17.65 -3.20 -1.19
C ASP A 299 -17.79 -4.53 -0.42
N MET A 300 -17.11 -5.58 -0.90
CA MET A 300 -17.10 -6.89 -0.25
C MET A 300 -16.38 -6.87 1.10
N ILE A 301 -15.25 -6.17 1.19
CA ILE A 301 -14.46 -6.06 2.43
C ILE A 301 -15.22 -5.26 3.50
N GLU A 302 -15.85 -4.15 3.12
CA GLU A 302 -16.60 -3.27 4.04
C GLU A 302 -17.69 -4.03 4.82
N HIS A 303 -18.37 -4.98 4.17
CA HIS A 303 -19.44 -5.77 4.76
C HIS A 303 -19.00 -7.14 5.29
N ALA A 304 -17.73 -7.49 5.15
CA ALA A 304 -17.20 -8.75 5.66
C ALA A 304 -17.05 -8.72 7.18
N GLN A 305 -17.33 -9.84 7.84
CA GLN A 305 -17.13 -9.99 9.27
C GLN A 305 -15.66 -10.24 9.62
N LEU A 306 -14.90 -10.76 8.65
CA LEU A 306 -13.47 -11.03 8.77
C LEU A 306 -12.84 -11.07 7.38
N VAL A 307 -11.60 -10.65 7.29
CA VAL A 307 -10.75 -10.85 6.12
C VAL A 307 -9.52 -11.67 6.51
N VAL A 308 -9.20 -12.72 5.76
CA VAL A 308 -7.95 -13.48 5.91
C VAL A 308 -7.14 -13.30 4.63
N SER A 309 -5.95 -12.73 4.72
CA SER A 309 -5.16 -12.34 3.54
C SER A 309 -3.66 -12.51 3.77
N ASN A 310 -2.91 -12.76 2.70
CA ASN A 310 -1.47 -12.51 2.72
C ASN A 310 -1.19 -11.01 2.86
N ASP A 311 0.07 -10.66 3.20
CA ASP A 311 0.60 -9.29 3.16
C ASP A 311 0.53 -8.73 1.73
N THR A 312 -0.60 -8.07 1.40
CA THR A 312 -0.92 -7.52 0.07
C THR A 312 -1.83 -6.31 0.18
N GLY A 313 -2.09 -5.64 -0.94
CA GLY A 313 -2.99 -4.47 -0.99
C GLY A 313 -4.35 -4.67 -0.31
N PRO A 314 -5.07 -5.76 -0.57
CA PRO A 314 -6.33 -6.07 0.11
C PRO A 314 -6.27 -6.10 1.64
N ALA A 315 -5.19 -6.62 2.24
CA ALA A 315 -5.01 -6.61 3.69
C ALA A 315 -4.93 -5.17 4.25
N HIS A 316 -4.13 -4.30 3.62
CA HIS A 316 -4.02 -2.90 4.04
C HIS A 316 -5.33 -2.13 3.83
N LEU A 317 -6.05 -2.40 2.72
CA LEU A 317 -7.38 -1.83 2.47
C LEU A 317 -8.38 -2.26 3.54
N SER A 318 -8.40 -3.53 3.90
CA SER A 318 -9.28 -4.09 4.92
C SER A 318 -9.04 -3.43 6.29
N ILE A 319 -7.78 -3.31 6.69
CA ILE A 319 -7.40 -2.61 7.92
C ILE A 319 -7.85 -1.14 7.88
N ALA A 320 -7.69 -0.47 6.74
CA ALA A 320 -8.07 0.92 6.58
C ALA A 320 -9.58 1.16 6.56
N LEU A 321 -10.37 0.17 6.15
CA LEU A 321 -11.83 0.16 6.21
C LEU A 321 -12.36 -0.15 7.62
N GLY A 322 -11.52 -0.65 8.52
CA GLY A 322 -11.92 -1.05 9.88
C GLY A 322 -12.47 -2.47 9.97
N THR A 323 -12.37 -3.25 8.89
CA THR A 323 -12.83 -4.65 8.88
C THR A 323 -11.85 -5.53 9.65
N PRO A 324 -12.33 -6.44 10.53
CA PRO A 324 -11.46 -7.40 11.22
C PRO A 324 -10.59 -8.16 10.20
N THR A 325 -9.26 -8.16 10.42
CA THR A 325 -8.31 -8.65 9.42
C THR A 325 -7.20 -9.48 10.04
N VAL A 326 -7.05 -10.72 9.57
CA VAL A 326 -5.87 -11.55 9.83
C VAL A 326 -4.93 -11.46 8.63
N VAL A 327 -3.70 -11.03 8.88
CA VAL A 327 -2.66 -10.87 7.86
C VAL A 327 -1.57 -11.90 8.05
N ILE A 328 -1.34 -12.72 7.04
CA ILE A 328 -0.27 -13.73 6.98
C ILE A 328 1.00 -13.05 6.48
N VAL A 329 2.04 -13.00 7.33
CA VAL A 329 3.22 -12.16 7.14
C VAL A 329 4.47 -12.98 6.90
N GLY A 330 5.16 -12.73 5.83
CA GLY A 330 6.48 -13.31 5.57
C GLY A 330 7.63 -12.36 5.94
N GLY A 331 8.85 -12.91 6.02
CA GLY A 331 10.02 -12.23 6.54
C GLY A 331 10.73 -11.24 5.60
N GLY A 332 10.31 -11.10 4.34
CA GLY A 332 11.08 -10.36 3.33
C GLY A 332 11.32 -8.89 3.66
N HIS A 333 10.28 -8.17 4.02
CA HIS A 333 10.29 -6.77 4.46
C HIS A 333 9.62 -6.63 5.84
N PHE A 334 9.87 -7.58 6.71
CA PHE A 334 9.28 -7.62 8.04
C PHE A 334 9.43 -6.30 8.77
N THR A 335 8.37 -5.83 9.43
CA THR A 335 8.25 -4.53 10.11
C THR A 335 8.39 -3.28 9.23
N SER A 336 8.70 -3.41 7.94
CA SER A 336 8.67 -2.24 7.03
C SER A 336 7.26 -1.90 6.55
N PHE A 337 6.44 -2.91 6.29
CA PHE A 337 5.04 -2.77 5.87
C PHE A 337 4.08 -3.45 6.86
N VAL A 338 4.42 -4.63 7.31
CA VAL A 338 3.73 -5.44 8.31
C VAL A 338 4.75 -6.22 9.14
N PRO A 339 4.44 -6.55 10.41
CA PRO A 339 3.33 -6.04 11.18
C PRO A 339 3.42 -4.54 11.44
N TYR A 340 2.30 -3.89 11.71
CA TYR A 340 2.30 -2.50 12.14
C TYR A 340 2.95 -2.39 13.53
N PRO A 341 3.62 -1.28 13.86
CA PRO A 341 4.10 -1.04 15.21
C PRO A 341 2.97 -1.12 16.23
N ALA A 342 3.20 -1.75 17.39
CA ALA A 342 2.17 -1.97 18.39
C ALA A 342 1.39 -0.70 18.78
N ALA A 343 2.08 0.46 18.82
CA ALA A 343 1.46 1.74 19.15
C ALA A 343 0.42 2.23 18.13
N ILE A 344 0.41 1.70 16.91
CA ILE A 344 -0.49 2.10 15.83
C ILE A 344 -1.25 0.93 15.19
N THR A 345 -1.10 -0.28 15.72
CA THR A 345 -1.87 -1.45 15.28
C THR A 345 -3.31 -1.31 15.76
N PRO A 346 -4.29 -1.27 14.83
CA PRO A 346 -5.69 -1.26 15.23
C PRO A 346 -6.10 -2.58 15.90
N ASN A 347 -7.02 -2.53 16.84
CA ASN A 347 -7.51 -3.73 17.56
C ASN A 347 -8.19 -4.75 16.63
N HIS A 348 -8.65 -4.34 15.46
CA HIS A 348 -9.27 -5.21 14.46
C HIS A 348 -8.26 -5.83 13.47
N ALA A 349 -6.95 -5.73 13.73
CA ALA A 349 -5.92 -6.28 12.86
C ALA A 349 -4.97 -7.20 13.64
N GLU A 350 -4.82 -8.43 13.17
CA GLU A 350 -3.85 -9.37 13.67
C GLU A 350 -2.85 -9.79 12.59
N PHE A 351 -1.56 -9.83 12.96
CA PHE A 351 -0.47 -10.21 12.08
C PHE A 351 0.12 -11.54 12.53
N VAL A 352 -0.01 -12.55 11.69
CA VAL A 352 0.45 -13.91 11.96
C VAL A 352 1.74 -14.20 11.20
N TYR A 353 2.77 -14.60 11.89
CA TYR A 353 4.09 -14.89 11.32
C TYR A 353 4.86 -15.92 12.14
N GLU A 354 5.79 -16.59 11.48
CA GLU A 354 6.76 -17.47 12.12
C GLU A 354 8.16 -16.89 11.92
N GLN A 355 8.78 -16.42 13.02
CA GLN A 355 10.04 -15.68 12.93
C GLN A 355 11.22 -16.62 12.64
N MET A 356 12.05 -16.22 11.66
CA MET A 356 13.25 -16.93 11.26
C MET A 356 14.48 -16.00 11.25
N ASP A 357 15.67 -16.55 11.41
CA ASP A 357 16.95 -15.83 11.41
C ASP A 357 17.21 -15.04 10.12
N CYS A 358 16.57 -15.44 9.01
CA CYS A 358 16.75 -14.84 7.68
C CYS A 358 15.80 -13.68 7.38
N TYR A 359 15.00 -13.21 8.33
CA TYR A 359 14.10 -12.07 8.14
C TYR A 359 14.86 -10.84 7.63
N HIS A 360 14.15 -9.92 6.98
CA HIS A 360 14.70 -8.75 6.28
C HIS A 360 15.55 -9.13 5.04
N CYS A 361 15.24 -10.26 4.40
CA CYS A 361 15.99 -10.76 3.24
C CYS A 361 15.61 -10.09 1.91
N PHE A 362 14.71 -9.11 1.89
CA PHE A 362 14.18 -8.48 0.66
C PHE A 362 13.64 -9.50 -0.34
N TRP A 363 13.01 -10.57 0.14
CA TRP A 363 12.52 -11.69 -0.64
C TRP A 363 13.61 -12.42 -1.45
N ARG A 364 14.90 -12.20 -1.11
CA ARG A 364 16.04 -12.93 -1.65
C ARG A 364 16.37 -14.11 -0.73
N CYS A 365 15.47 -15.06 -0.70
CA CYS A 365 15.55 -16.19 0.22
C CYS A 365 16.61 -17.19 -0.23
N HIS A 366 17.61 -17.45 0.63
CA HIS A 366 18.64 -18.48 0.41
C HIS A 366 18.21 -19.88 0.87
N LYS A 367 17.10 -19.99 1.60
CA LYS A 367 16.52 -21.25 2.08
C LYS A 367 15.51 -21.83 1.09
N ARG A 368 15.17 -21.13 0.01
CA ARG A 368 14.22 -21.55 -1.03
C ARG A 368 14.95 -22.33 -2.11
N HIS A 369 14.50 -23.54 -2.43
CA HIS A 369 15.13 -24.39 -3.44
C HIS A 369 14.79 -23.95 -4.87
N SER A 370 13.56 -23.49 -5.09
CA SER A 370 13.07 -23.04 -6.40
C SER A 370 12.34 -21.71 -6.28
N LYS A 371 12.35 -20.91 -7.35
CA LYS A 371 11.55 -19.67 -7.42
C LYS A 371 10.03 -19.91 -7.40
N PHE A 372 9.59 -21.16 -7.54
CA PHE A 372 8.19 -21.54 -7.50
C PHE A 372 7.72 -21.99 -6.11
N ASP A 373 8.66 -22.31 -5.22
CA ASP A 373 8.32 -22.78 -3.87
C ASP A 373 7.78 -21.61 -3.02
N VAL A 374 6.97 -21.95 -2.04
CA VAL A 374 6.58 -21.01 -0.98
C VAL A 374 7.83 -20.62 -0.18
N PHE A 375 7.87 -19.38 0.31
CA PHE A 375 8.95 -18.98 1.22
C PHE A 375 8.81 -19.75 2.53
N PRO A 376 9.88 -20.38 3.04
CA PRO A 376 9.81 -21.19 4.26
C PRO A 376 9.20 -20.46 5.47
N CYS A 377 9.42 -19.14 5.59
CA CYS A 377 8.83 -18.32 6.64
C CYS A 377 7.31 -18.11 6.48
N VAL A 378 6.76 -18.32 5.31
CA VAL A 378 5.31 -18.28 5.05
C VAL A 378 4.72 -19.68 5.19
N GLU A 379 5.42 -20.69 4.70
CA GLU A 379 5.03 -22.10 4.78
C GLU A 379 4.98 -22.61 6.22
N ALA A 380 5.87 -22.14 7.09
CA ALA A 380 5.95 -22.53 8.49
C ALA A 380 4.78 -22.02 9.36
N ILE A 381 3.99 -21.07 8.88
CA ILE A 381 2.83 -20.55 9.61
C ILE A 381 1.76 -21.64 9.67
N SER A 382 1.41 -22.09 10.89
CA SER A 382 0.44 -23.16 11.07
C SER A 382 -1.00 -22.69 10.86
N VAL A 383 -1.87 -23.61 10.44
CA VAL A 383 -3.31 -23.36 10.34
C VAL A 383 -3.91 -22.97 11.69
N ASP A 384 -3.44 -23.60 12.76
CA ASP A 384 -3.98 -23.36 14.10
C ASP A 384 -3.64 -21.92 14.57
N THR A 385 -2.44 -21.42 14.32
CA THR A 385 -2.08 -20.04 14.65
C THR A 385 -2.97 -19.02 13.90
N VAL A 386 -3.24 -19.26 12.61
CA VAL A 386 -4.15 -18.40 11.81
C VAL A 386 -5.58 -18.52 12.32
N TRP A 387 -6.02 -19.73 12.65
CA TRP A 387 -7.35 -19.99 13.17
C TRP A 387 -7.60 -19.30 14.52
N ASP A 388 -6.63 -19.37 15.44
CA ASP A 388 -6.71 -18.70 16.74
C ASP A 388 -6.83 -17.18 16.58
N ALA A 389 -6.13 -16.59 15.62
CA ALA A 389 -6.28 -15.18 15.27
C ALA A 389 -7.69 -14.87 14.73
N CYS A 390 -8.23 -15.72 13.87
CA CYS A 390 -9.60 -15.58 13.37
C CYS A 390 -10.63 -15.60 14.52
N VAL A 391 -10.50 -16.56 15.42
CA VAL A 391 -11.42 -16.73 16.58
C VAL A 391 -11.38 -15.51 17.50
N ARG A 392 -10.20 -14.97 17.81
CA ARG A 392 -10.09 -13.74 18.62
C ARG A 392 -10.84 -12.58 18.01
N LEU A 393 -10.62 -12.29 16.73
CA LEU A 393 -11.26 -11.17 16.04
C LEU A 393 -12.77 -11.35 15.87
N ILE A 394 -13.24 -12.58 15.64
CA ILE A 394 -14.67 -12.90 15.55
C ILE A 394 -15.34 -12.71 16.91
N GLY A 395 -14.72 -13.20 18.01
CA GLY A 395 -15.23 -13.07 19.38
C GLY A 395 -15.37 -11.61 19.80
N GLU A 396 -14.38 -10.78 19.55
CA GLU A 396 -14.42 -9.34 19.84
C GLU A 396 -15.51 -8.59 19.02
N SER A 397 -15.80 -9.04 17.81
CA SER A 397 -16.85 -8.46 16.97
C SER A 397 -18.26 -8.84 17.46
N ALA A 398 -18.45 -10.04 17.97
CA ALA A 398 -19.71 -10.50 18.55
C ALA A 398 -20.09 -9.70 19.81
N ASP A 399 -19.13 -9.45 20.67
CA ASP A 399 -19.33 -8.68 21.91
C ASP A 399 -19.72 -7.21 21.61
N LYS A 400 -19.14 -6.60 20.58
CA LYS A 400 -19.48 -5.23 20.16
C LYS A 400 -20.92 -5.13 19.64
N ASN A 401 -21.38 -6.12 18.90
CA ASN A 401 -22.76 -6.15 18.38
C ASN A 401 -23.82 -6.40 19.49
N HIS A 402 -23.47 -7.10 20.56
CA HIS A 402 -24.35 -7.29 21.72
C HIS A 402 -24.51 -6.01 22.56
N VAL A 403 -23.48 -5.17 22.64
CA VAL A 403 -23.55 -3.90 23.41
C VAL A 403 -24.43 -2.85 22.70
N VAL A 404 -24.51 -2.87 21.38
CA VAL A 404 -25.34 -1.94 20.58
C VAL A 404 -26.82 -2.34 20.56
N ALA A 405 -27.14 -3.61 20.88
CA ALA A 405 -28.51 -4.16 20.80
C ALA A 405 -29.31 -4.09 22.12
N GLN A 406 -28.82 -3.45 23.19
CA GLN A 406 -29.64 -3.21 24.37
C GLN A 406 -30.53 -1.97 24.17
N PRO A 407 -31.85 -2.11 24.08
CA PRO A 407 -32.73 -0.95 24.07
C PRO A 407 -32.71 -0.28 25.45
N ASP A 408 -32.65 1.05 25.45
CA ASP A 408 -32.78 1.91 26.61
C ASP A 408 -33.94 1.42 27.50
N SER A 409 -33.65 0.83 28.64
CA SER A 409 -34.64 0.41 29.61
C SER A 409 -35.18 1.65 30.31
N ALA A 410 -36.45 1.95 29.96
CA ALA A 410 -37.48 2.61 30.75
C ALA A 410 -37.01 3.62 31.82
N GLN A 411 -37.19 4.89 31.53
CA GLN A 411 -37.34 5.91 32.57
C GLN A 411 -38.54 5.58 33.49
N PRO A 412 -38.37 5.63 34.80
CA PRO A 412 -39.52 5.49 35.71
C PRO A 412 -40.41 6.75 35.62
N SER A 413 -41.70 6.52 35.36
CA SER A 413 -42.77 7.52 35.39
C SER A 413 -42.83 8.24 36.74
N ARG A 414 -42.74 9.57 36.74
CA ARG A 414 -42.99 10.40 37.91
C ARG A 414 -44.49 10.32 38.29
N PRO A 415 -44.86 10.21 39.57
CA PRO A 415 -46.25 10.26 39.99
C PRO A 415 -46.77 11.71 39.87
N THR A 416 -47.91 11.84 39.23
CA THR A 416 -48.72 13.06 39.23
C THR A 416 -49.28 13.26 40.61
N ALA A 417 -48.90 14.33 41.30
CA ALA A 417 -49.57 14.84 42.47
C ALA A 417 -50.78 15.67 42.03
N SER A 418 -51.97 15.25 42.38
CA SER A 418 -53.19 16.02 42.36
C SER A 418 -53.21 17.00 43.55
N LEU A 419 -53.37 18.30 43.22
CA LEU A 419 -54.26 19.23 43.94
C LEU A 419 -54.42 20.49 43.08
#